data_6342450b9495bd483d5ef5aba39fa79c
#
_entry.id   6342450b9495bd483d5ef5aba39fa79c
#
_cell.length_a   1.000
_cell.length_b   1.000
_cell.length_c   1.000
_cell.angle_alpha   90.00
_cell.angle_beta   90.00
_cell.angle_gamma   90.00
#
_symmetry.space_group_name_H-M   'P 1'
#
loop_
_entity.id
_entity.type
_entity.pdbx_description
1 polymer ?
#
loop_
_entity_poly.entity_id
_entity_poly.type
_entity_poly.pdbx_seq_one_letter_code
_entity_poly.pdbx_strand_id
1 'polypeptide(L)'
;MNWNSTEFVWLDWTVLAIGVIGVIWAVWHAIVKDRKAQKGEDSSAYLFGKGEPWYVIGMAIFAANIGSEHLVGLAGTGAKSGVGMAHWEMQGWMILILGWLFVPFYQLLINKMGKIITMPDFLKFRYTQRTGSWLSIITLVAYSLTKVSVTDLTGGIFFEYLWVLNFWVGAIGLIILTTIFTVFGGMKGVMTLSTIQTPILVIGSFLVLFLGLSTLGGGSISAGWADMMDYCGKLNNGYGTTHMFHWEAGDSMYQEYPGFVVFIGATIIGFWYWCTDQHIVQRVLGQVPGESNVEVMKRARRGTIAAGFFKVLPCFMFLIPGMIAAALAQKGAIQMNETDAAFAIMVKTVLPAGIKGIVTIGFICALVASLAAFFNSCATLFTEDFYKPLKKGMSEAHYVLVGRIATVVVVVLGFAWLPIMMKMDTLYNYLQGIQSLLAPAMVAVFAMGIFFKKITPKAGEYTMITGFLIGMLRLVTNVITDTGKATMDGAFWDYTAWFWQTNWLVFECWLLVFLIIFMIVVSCFTPAPSKEQVEAITFTSDFKKSIRESWSAFDIIGTLVVIGLCAAFYAYFW
;
A
#
# COMPACT_ATOMS: atom_id res chain seq x y z
N MET A 1 27.67 23.91 -20.19
CA MET A 1 26.44 23.60 -19.44
C MET A 1 26.85 22.95 -18.11
N ASN A 2 26.50 23.55 -16.98
CA ASN A 2 26.81 22.98 -15.67
C ASN A 2 25.84 21.80 -15.44
N TRP A 3 26.25 20.57 -15.73
CA TRP A 3 25.47 19.36 -15.58
C TRP A 3 25.14 19.02 -14.11
N ASN A 4 25.82 19.67 -13.17
CA ASN A 4 25.71 19.45 -11.72
C ASN A 4 24.96 20.60 -11.00
N SER A 5 24.08 21.34 -11.69
CA SER A 5 23.29 22.35 -10.97
C SER A 5 22.33 21.66 -10.00
N THR A 6 22.33 22.09 -8.74
CA THR A 6 21.40 21.59 -7.71
C THR A 6 19.97 22.04 -7.96
N GLU A 7 19.72 22.88 -8.96
CA GLU A 7 18.39 23.37 -9.33
C GLU A 7 17.90 22.80 -10.66
N PHE A 8 16.59 22.87 -10.87
CA PHE A 8 15.98 22.53 -12.15
C PHE A 8 16.40 23.56 -13.20
N VAL A 9 17.04 23.09 -14.27
CA VAL A 9 17.41 23.92 -15.42
C VAL A 9 16.35 23.84 -16.51
N TRP A 10 16.43 24.74 -17.52
CA TRP A 10 15.45 24.76 -18.63
C TRP A 10 15.27 23.39 -19.30
N LEU A 11 16.33 22.58 -19.37
CA LEU A 11 16.26 21.23 -19.96
C LEU A 11 15.36 20.28 -19.15
N ASP A 12 15.43 20.34 -17.82
CA ASP A 12 14.59 19.53 -16.93
C ASP A 12 13.11 19.89 -17.12
N TRP A 13 12.80 21.18 -17.19
CA TRP A 13 11.44 21.66 -17.42
C TRP A 13 10.91 21.28 -18.80
N THR A 14 11.75 21.33 -19.84
CA THR A 14 11.38 20.93 -21.19
C THR A 14 11.06 19.44 -21.25
N VAL A 15 11.95 18.61 -20.69
CA VAL A 15 11.78 17.16 -20.63
C VAL A 15 10.52 16.81 -19.83
N LEU A 16 10.31 17.47 -18.68
CA LEU A 16 9.13 17.29 -17.84
C LEU A 16 7.85 17.61 -18.65
N ALA A 17 7.79 18.76 -19.31
CA ALA A 17 6.63 19.18 -20.07
C ALA A 17 6.30 18.20 -21.21
N ILE A 18 7.31 17.80 -22.01
CA ILE A 18 7.15 16.83 -23.10
C ILE A 18 6.67 15.48 -22.55
N GLY A 19 7.26 15.02 -21.45
CA GLY A 19 6.91 13.74 -20.85
C GLY A 19 5.48 13.73 -20.27
N VAL A 20 5.06 14.79 -19.58
CA VAL A 20 3.68 14.93 -19.09
C VAL A 20 2.67 14.91 -20.25
N ILE A 21 2.94 15.66 -21.33
CA ILE A 21 2.10 15.64 -22.54
C ILE A 21 2.06 14.23 -23.13
N GLY A 22 3.20 13.54 -23.22
CA GLY A 22 3.29 12.17 -23.73
C GLY A 22 2.47 11.17 -22.88
N VAL A 23 2.54 11.27 -21.56
CA VAL A 23 1.75 10.44 -20.63
C VAL A 23 0.25 10.71 -20.79
N ILE A 24 -0.16 11.97 -20.82
CA ILE A 24 -1.56 12.35 -21.01
C ILE A 24 -2.08 11.79 -22.35
N TRP A 25 -1.31 11.95 -23.41
CA TRP A 25 -1.66 11.41 -24.74
C TRP A 25 -1.80 9.88 -24.74
N ALA A 26 -0.83 9.17 -24.15
CA ALA A 26 -0.84 7.70 -24.09
C ALA A 26 -2.05 7.18 -23.31
N VAL A 27 -2.33 7.77 -22.17
CA VAL A 27 -3.49 7.40 -21.33
C VAL A 27 -4.80 7.72 -22.05
N TRP A 28 -4.91 8.92 -22.64
CA TRP A 28 -6.08 9.32 -23.42
C TRP A 28 -6.34 8.35 -24.58
N HIS A 29 -5.29 8.01 -25.33
CA HIS A 29 -5.39 7.06 -26.44
C HIS A 29 -5.87 5.68 -25.98
N ALA A 30 -5.32 5.17 -24.87
CA ALA A 30 -5.73 3.89 -24.29
C ALA A 30 -7.22 3.91 -23.87
N ILE A 31 -7.68 5.00 -23.22
CA ILE A 31 -9.08 5.17 -22.81
C ILE A 31 -10.02 5.24 -24.01
N VAL A 32 -9.67 6.02 -25.03
CA VAL A 32 -10.50 6.16 -26.23
C VAL A 32 -10.61 4.85 -26.99
N LYS A 33 -9.49 4.10 -27.12
CA LYS A 33 -9.47 2.77 -27.74
C LYS A 33 -10.36 1.79 -26.97
N ASP A 34 -10.26 1.81 -25.66
CA ASP A 34 -11.06 0.94 -24.77
C ASP A 34 -12.56 1.28 -24.85
N ARG A 35 -12.93 2.57 -24.80
CA ARG A 35 -14.33 3.02 -24.96
C ARG A 35 -14.95 2.64 -26.31
N LYS A 36 -14.16 2.64 -27.39
CA LYS A 36 -14.63 2.18 -28.71
C LYS A 36 -14.89 0.68 -28.73
N ALA A 37 -14.10 -0.10 -27.98
CA ALA A 37 -14.28 -1.54 -27.83
C ALA A 37 -15.45 -1.92 -26.90
N GLN A 38 -15.85 -1.01 -26.00
CA GLN A 38 -16.80 -1.24 -24.90
C GLN A 38 -18.21 -0.65 -25.13
N LYS A 39 -18.61 -0.30 -26.36
CA LYS A 39 -19.97 0.18 -26.59
C LYS A 39 -21.00 -0.88 -26.17
N GLY A 40 -21.57 -0.71 -24.98
CA GLY A 40 -22.61 -1.58 -24.43
C GLY A 40 -22.18 -2.46 -23.22
N GLU A 41 -21.00 -2.28 -22.65
CA GLU A 41 -20.53 -3.09 -21.51
C GLU A 41 -20.94 -2.53 -20.14
N ASP A 42 -20.98 -3.43 -19.17
CA ASP A 42 -21.33 -3.26 -17.76
C ASP A 42 -20.32 -2.35 -17.01
N SER A 43 -20.80 -1.67 -15.97
CA SER A 43 -19.99 -0.88 -15.02
C SER A 43 -18.83 -1.67 -14.39
N SER A 44 -18.91 -3.00 -14.36
CA SER A 44 -17.86 -3.87 -13.87
C SER A 44 -16.52 -3.66 -14.60
N ALA A 45 -16.55 -3.40 -15.91
CA ALA A 45 -15.35 -3.12 -16.69
C ALA A 45 -14.66 -1.79 -16.31
N TYR A 46 -15.45 -0.79 -15.88
CA TYR A 46 -14.91 0.47 -15.34
C TYR A 46 -14.27 0.29 -13.97
N LEU A 47 -14.86 -0.53 -13.10
CA LEU A 47 -14.47 -0.69 -11.71
C LEU A 47 -13.33 -1.71 -11.52
N PHE A 48 -13.39 -2.85 -12.22
CA PHE A 48 -12.44 -3.96 -12.06
C PHE A 48 -11.45 -4.12 -13.23
N GLY A 49 -11.70 -3.48 -14.37
CA GLY A 49 -10.95 -3.71 -15.61
C GLY A 49 -11.33 -5.01 -16.31
N LYS A 50 -10.72 -5.27 -17.45
CA LYS A 50 -10.78 -6.55 -18.18
C LYS A 50 -9.56 -7.38 -17.79
N GLY A 51 -9.57 -8.67 -18.11
CA GLY A 51 -8.45 -9.58 -17.87
C GLY A 51 -7.15 -9.13 -18.53
N GLU A 52 -6.37 -8.33 -17.81
CA GLU A 52 -5.09 -7.79 -18.28
C GLU A 52 -4.00 -8.88 -18.26
N PRO A 53 -2.96 -8.81 -19.11
CA PRO A 53 -1.83 -9.73 -19.05
C PRO A 53 -1.15 -9.73 -17.68
N TRP A 54 -0.56 -10.87 -17.28
CA TRP A 54 0.06 -11.04 -15.98
C TRP A 54 1.12 -9.99 -15.62
N TYR A 55 1.91 -9.54 -16.60
CA TYR A 55 2.94 -8.52 -16.39
C TYR A 55 2.32 -7.13 -16.13
N VAL A 56 1.18 -6.82 -16.74
CA VAL A 56 0.41 -5.59 -16.46
C VAL A 56 -0.18 -5.64 -15.07
N ILE A 57 -0.72 -6.79 -14.66
CA ILE A 57 -1.22 -6.99 -13.28
C ILE A 57 -0.09 -6.79 -12.27
N GLY A 58 1.09 -7.39 -12.51
CA GLY A 58 2.26 -7.22 -11.65
C GLY A 58 2.70 -5.76 -11.49
N MET A 59 2.84 -5.06 -12.61
CA MET A 59 3.17 -3.62 -12.62
C MET A 59 2.08 -2.78 -11.98
N ALA A 60 0.81 -3.10 -12.18
CA ALA A 60 -0.32 -2.37 -11.60
C ALA A 60 -0.40 -2.55 -10.07
N ILE A 61 -0.13 -3.76 -9.56
CA ILE A 61 -0.04 -4.01 -8.11
C ILE A 61 1.14 -3.23 -7.51
N PHE A 62 2.31 -3.31 -8.15
CA PHE A 62 3.49 -2.57 -7.73
C PHE A 62 3.25 -1.06 -7.73
N ALA A 63 2.74 -0.52 -8.84
CA ALA A 63 2.47 0.91 -8.97
C ALA A 63 1.38 1.40 -8.00
N ALA A 64 0.42 0.56 -7.64
CA ALA A 64 -0.59 0.89 -6.63
C ALA A 64 -0.01 0.92 -5.21
N ASN A 65 1.03 0.14 -4.96
CA ASN A 65 1.73 0.15 -3.69
C ASN A 65 2.75 1.30 -3.62
N ILE A 66 3.53 1.50 -4.70
CA ILE A 66 4.54 2.56 -4.73
C ILE A 66 3.84 3.90 -4.93
N GLY A 67 3.69 4.59 -3.86
CA GLY A 67 3.09 5.90 -3.81
C GLY A 67 3.92 6.87 -2.98
N SER A 68 3.20 7.81 -2.48
CA SER A 68 3.67 8.87 -1.62
C SER A 68 4.43 8.38 -0.40
N GLU A 69 3.93 7.33 0.23
CA GLU A 69 4.54 6.74 1.42
C GLU A 69 5.98 6.27 1.20
N HIS A 70 6.33 5.90 -0.03
CA HIS A 70 7.69 5.44 -0.34
C HIS A 70 8.61 6.60 -0.68
N LEU A 71 8.12 7.57 -1.47
CA LEU A 71 8.91 8.70 -1.94
C LEU A 71 9.36 9.63 -0.81
N VAL A 72 8.48 9.87 0.14
CA VAL A 72 8.72 10.74 1.28
C VAL A 72 8.92 9.91 2.54
N GLY A 73 7.93 9.09 2.90
CA GLY A 73 7.93 8.37 4.17
C GLY A 73 9.04 7.33 4.29
N LEU A 74 9.17 6.41 3.33
CA LEU A 74 10.18 5.34 3.42
C LEU A 74 11.60 5.89 3.30
N ALA A 75 11.83 6.86 2.41
CA ALA A 75 13.12 7.52 2.30
C ALA A 75 13.44 8.35 3.55
N GLY A 76 12.45 9.07 4.09
CA GLY A 76 12.59 9.81 5.35
C GLY A 76 12.93 8.90 6.53
N THR A 77 12.25 7.75 6.63
CA THR A 77 12.55 6.75 7.66
C THR A 77 13.93 6.13 7.45
N GLY A 78 14.33 5.86 6.20
CA GLY A 78 15.71 5.44 5.89
C GLY A 78 16.75 6.43 6.37
N ALA A 79 16.49 7.72 6.20
CA ALA A 79 17.38 8.79 6.68
C ALA A 79 17.42 8.89 8.22
N LYS A 80 16.31 8.61 8.91
CA LYS A 80 16.18 8.73 10.37
C LYS A 80 16.56 7.46 11.10
N SER A 81 16.03 6.32 10.68
CA SER A 81 16.03 5.05 11.41
C SER A 81 16.70 3.90 10.65
N GLY A 82 17.29 4.15 9.48
CA GLY A 82 17.98 3.14 8.68
C GLY A 82 17.04 2.05 8.17
N VAL A 83 17.41 0.76 8.36
CA VAL A 83 16.71 -0.37 7.75
C VAL A 83 15.53 -0.92 8.55
N GLY A 84 15.21 -0.36 9.71
CA GLY A 84 14.14 -0.88 10.58
C GLY A 84 12.78 -1.03 9.88
N MET A 85 12.44 -0.11 8.95
CA MET A 85 11.19 -0.20 8.15
C MET A 85 11.25 -1.18 6.99
N ALA A 86 12.37 -1.81 6.71
CA ALA A 86 12.47 -2.77 5.60
C ALA A 86 11.56 -3.99 5.77
N HIS A 87 11.10 -4.29 6.99
CA HIS A 87 10.14 -5.37 7.24
C HIS A 87 8.87 -5.27 6.38
N TRP A 88 8.35 -4.05 6.15
CA TRP A 88 7.17 -3.83 5.30
C TRP A 88 7.47 -3.94 3.81
N GLU A 89 8.73 -3.68 3.43
CA GLU A 89 9.14 -3.77 2.04
C GLU A 89 9.55 -5.20 1.66
N MET A 90 10.13 -5.97 2.58
CA MET A 90 10.47 -7.37 2.38
C MET A 90 9.25 -8.32 2.44
N GLN A 91 8.06 -7.82 2.12
CA GLN A 91 6.81 -8.59 2.08
C GLN A 91 6.44 -9.14 0.69
N GLY A 92 7.40 -9.24 -0.21
CA GLY A 92 7.18 -9.90 -1.50
C GLY A 92 6.56 -11.29 -1.35
N TRP A 93 6.97 -12.06 -0.33
CA TRP A 93 6.40 -13.37 0.00
C TRP A 93 4.92 -13.32 0.40
N MET A 94 4.42 -12.22 1.00
CA MET A 94 3.00 -12.07 1.34
C MET A 94 2.14 -11.90 0.09
N ILE A 95 2.64 -11.20 -0.93
CA ILE A 95 1.96 -11.08 -2.23
C ILE A 95 1.82 -12.43 -2.92
N LEU A 96 2.78 -13.34 -2.72
CA LEU A 96 2.67 -14.70 -3.23
C LEU A 96 1.49 -15.45 -2.59
N ILE A 97 1.23 -15.22 -1.30
CA ILE A 97 0.08 -15.83 -0.61
C ILE A 97 -1.25 -15.38 -1.25
N LEU A 98 -1.37 -14.14 -1.70
CA LEU A 98 -2.53 -13.71 -2.48
C LEU A 98 -2.72 -14.62 -3.71
N GLY A 99 -1.70 -14.78 -4.54
CA GLY A 99 -1.80 -15.54 -5.80
C GLY A 99 -1.97 -17.05 -5.62
N TRP A 100 -1.30 -17.63 -4.63
CA TRP A 100 -1.33 -19.08 -4.40
C TRP A 100 -2.51 -19.55 -3.58
N LEU A 101 -2.93 -18.75 -2.59
CA LEU A 101 -3.90 -19.17 -1.59
C LEU A 101 -5.24 -18.44 -1.73
N PHE A 102 -5.24 -17.10 -1.79
CA PHE A 102 -6.47 -16.32 -1.72
C PHE A 102 -7.22 -16.25 -3.05
N VAL A 103 -6.53 -16.06 -4.16
CA VAL A 103 -7.15 -16.00 -5.49
C VAL A 103 -8.03 -17.23 -5.79
N PRO A 104 -7.64 -18.48 -5.46
CA PRO A 104 -8.54 -19.63 -5.60
C PRO A 104 -9.85 -19.51 -4.82
N PHE A 105 -9.83 -18.98 -3.58
CA PHE A 105 -11.06 -18.78 -2.80
C PHE A 105 -11.95 -17.69 -3.41
N TYR A 106 -11.36 -16.59 -3.85
CA TYR A 106 -12.09 -15.52 -4.52
C TYR A 106 -12.71 -16.00 -5.84
N GLN A 107 -11.96 -16.77 -6.63
CA GLN A 107 -12.44 -17.33 -7.88
C GLN A 107 -13.58 -18.35 -7.67
N LEU A 108 -13.50 -19.15 -6.61
CA LEU A 108 -14.60 -20.06 -6.24
C LEU A 108 -15.90 -19.30 -6.00
N LEU A 109 -15.81 -18.18 -5.28
CA LEU A 109 -16.99 -17.37 -5.00
C LEU A 109 -17.49 -16.61 -6.23
N ILE A 110 -16.59 -16.09 -7.07
CA ILE A 110 -16.95 -15.45 -8.35
C ILE A 110 -17.75 -16.41 -9.22
N ASN A 111 -17.31 -17.66 -9.34
CA ASN A 111 -18.05 -18.69 -10.09
C ASN A 111 -19.44 -18.95 -9.52
N LYS A 112 -19.56 -18.96 -8.19
CA LYS A 112 -20.83 -19.19 -7.52
C LYS A 112 -21.79 -18.03 -7.67
N MET A 113 -21.29 -16.79 -7.64
CA MET A 113 -22.09 -15.57 -7.76
C MET A 113 -22.35 -15.15 -9.22
N GLY A 114 -21.58 -15.67 -10.17
CA GLY A 114 -21.67 -15.29 -11.59
C GLY A 114 -21.26 -13.84 -11.89
N LYS A 115 -20.56 -13.18 -10.96
CA LYS A 115 -20.04 -11.81 -11.10
C LYS A 115 -18.72 -11.65 -10.38
N ILE A 116 -17.91 -10.67 -10.81
CA ILE A 116 -16.72 -10.25 -10.05
C ILE A 116 -17.18 -9.65 -8.70
N ILE A 117 -16.47 -9.98 -7.64
CA ILE A 117 -16.82 -9.63 -6.26
C ILE A 117 -15.92 -8.53 -5.69
N THR A 118 -16.46 -7.78 -4.74
CA THR A 118 -15.68 -6.96 -3.82
C THR A 118 -15.23 -7.79 -2.61
N MET A 119 -14.26 -7.29 -1.85
CA MET A 119 -13.85 -7.96 -0.59
C MET A 119 -14.98 -7.98 0.44
N PRO A 120 -15.79 -6.92 0.59
CA PRO A 120 -17.02 -6.98 1.36
C PRO A 120 -18.00 -8.06 0.90
N ASP A 121 -18.17 -8.28 -0.43
CA ASP A 121 -19.06 -9.35 -0.94
C ASP A 121 -18.62 -10.73 -0.44
N PHE A 122 -17.30 -10.99 -0.37
CA PHE A 122 -16.76 -12.22 0.20
C PHE A 122 -17.23 -12.41 1.65
N LEU A 123 -17.14 -11.37 2.48
CA LEU A 123 -17.55 -11.43 3.87
C LEU A 123 -19.09 -11.50 4.04
N LYS A 124 -19.85 -10.80 3.18
CA LYS A 124 -21.33 -10.92 3.16
C LYS A 124 -21.75 -12.36 2.94
N PHE A 125 -21.10 -13.04 2.01
CA PHE A 125 -21.43 -14.41 1.67
C PHE A 125 -20.97 -15.40 2.73
N ARG A 126 -19.76 -15.22 3.28
CA ARG A 126 -19.19 -16.11 4.29
C ARG A 126 -19.84 -15.95 5.67
N TYR A 127 -20.25 -14.74 6.02
CA TYR A 127 -20.80 -14.40 7.34
C TYR A 127 -22.20 -13.80 7.25
N THR A 128 -22.30 -12.47 7.37
CA THR A 128 -23.56 -11.75 7.32
C THR A 128 -23.45 -10.53 6.40
N GLN A 129 -24.58 -10.04 5.90
CA GLN A 129 -24.64 -8.80 5.13
C GLN A 129 -23.98 -7.63 5.89
N ARG A 130 -24.17 -7.59 7.22
CA ARG A 130 -23.60 -6.54 8.07
C ARG A 130 -22.07 -6.62 8.15
N THR A 131 -21.48 -7.82 8.19
CA THR A 131 -20.02 -7.99 8.23
C THR A 131 -19.36 -7.34 7.00
N GLY A 132 -19.90 -7.57 5.82
CA GLY A 132 -19.40 -6.94 4.60
C GLY A 132 -19.60 -5.42 4.60
N SER A 133 -20.78 -4.93 5.03
CA SER A 133 -21.02 -3.49 5.13
C SER A 133 -20.05 -2.80 6.12
N TRP A 134 -19.75 -3.44 7.26
CA TRP A 134 -18.75 -2.93 8.20
C TRP A 134 -17.35 -2.88 7.57
N LEU A 135 -16.96 -3.90 6.81
CA LEU A 135 -15.67 -3.86 6.10
C LEU A 135 -15.62 -2.67 5.14
N SER A 136 -16.69 -2.42 4.37
CA SER A 136 -16.73 -1.28 3.44
C SER A 136 -16.61 0.06 4.17
N ILE A 137 -17.28 0.23 5.32
CA ILE A 137 -17.17 1.44 6.15
C ILE A 137 -15.74 1.60 6.66
N ILE A 138 -15.18 0.54 7.27
CA ILE A 138 -13.83 0.56 7.83
C ILE A 138 -12.80 0.90 6.75
N THR A 139 -12.93 0.28 5.57
CA THR A 139 -12.02 0.52 4.45
C THR A 139 -12.11 1.96 3.93
N LEU A 140 -13.32 2.52 3.78
CA LEU A 140 -13.50 3.91 3.36
C LEU A 140 -12.91 4.90 4.37
N VAL A 141 -13.11 4.66 5.67
CA VAL A 141 -12.50 5.45 6.75
C VAL A 141 -10.98 5.32 6.71
N ALA A 142 -10.46 4.09 6.61
CA ALA A 142 -9.03 3.83 6.53
C ALA A 142 -8.38 4.55 5.34
N TYR A 143 -8.97 4.49 4.14
CA TYR A 143 -8.43 5.16 2.96
C TYR A 143 -8.42 6.68 3.10
N SER A 144 -9.47 7.25 3.70
CA SER A 144 -9.53 8.69 3.95
C SER A 144 -8.44 9.15 4.92
N LEU A 145 -8.29 8.45 6.06
CA LEU A 145 -7.36 8.83 7.13
C LEU A 145 -5.90 8.49 6.83
N THR A 146 -5.63 7.51 5.96
CA THR A 146 -4.27 7.04 5.68
C THR A 146 -3.83 7.39 4.27
N LYS A 147 -4.46 6.77 3.27
CA LYS A 147 -3.93 6.79 1.90
C LYS A 147 -4.12 8.12 1.19
N VAL A 148 -5.31 8.71 1.30
CA VAL A 148 -5.61 9.99 0.65
C VAL A 148 -4.81 11.10 1.33
N SER A 149 -4.95 11.25 2.65
CA SER A 149 -4.25 12.29 3.40
C SER A 149 -2.72 12.15 3.35
N VAL A 150 -2.18 10.92 3.43
CA VAL A 150 -0.73 10.67 3.28
C VAL A 150 -0.24 11.10 1.91
N THR A 151 -0.97 10.79 0.83
CA THR A 151 -0.55 11.15 -0.52
C THR A 151 -0.61 12.66 -0.74
N ASP A 152 -1.60 13.33 -0.17
CA ASP A 152 -1.75 14.78 -0.26
C ASP A 152 -0.62 15.50 0.49
N LEU A 153 -0.30 15.04 1.71
CA LEU A 153 0.84 15.55 2.49
C LEU A 153 2.16 15.38 1.73
N THR A 154 2.38 14.17 1.20
CA THR A 154 3.58 13.86 0.41
C THR A 154 3.71 14.74 -0.83
N GLY A 155 2.62 14.92 -1.57
CA GLY A 155 2.61 15.80 -2.74
C GLY A 155 3.02 17.21 -2.39
N GLY A 156 2.51 17.74 -1.26
CA GLY A 156 2.92 19.03 -0.72
C GLY A 156 4.41 19.10 -0.45
N ILE A 157 4.94 18.19 0.38
CA ILE A 157 6.37 18.14 0.75
C ILE A 157 7.25 17.94 -0.49
N PHE A 158 6.90 16.97 -1.34
CA PHE A 158 7.72 16.64 -2.51
C PHE A 158 7.88 17.83 -3.46
N PHE A 159 6.80 18.54 -3.79
CA PHE A 159 6.86 19.69 -4.70
C PHE A 159 7.46 20.92 -4.04
N GLU A 160 7.31 21.09 -2.72
CA GLU A 160 7.95 22.16 -1.97
C GLU A 160 9.47 22.06 -2.05
N TYR A 161 10.04 20.89 -1.77
CA TYR A 161 11.49 20.68 -1.79
C TYR A 161 12.08 20.57 -3.20
N LEU A 162 11.31 20.01 -4.15
CA LEU A 162 11.80 19.82 -5.52
C LEU A 162 11.73 21.12 -6.33
N TRP A 163 10.63 21.87 -6.23
CA TRP A 163 10.36 23.04 -7.07
C TRP A 163 10.22 24.36 -6.29
N VAL A 164 10.41 24.34 -4.99
CA VAL A 164 10.20 25.52 -4.11
C VAL A 164 8.78 26.08 -4.24
N LEU A 165 7.80 25.19 -4.46
CA LEU A 165 6.39 25.56 -4.46
C LEU A 165 5.86 25.63 -3.04
N ASN A 166 4.85 26.47 -2.82
CA ASN A 166 4.12 26.43 -1.56
C ASN A 166 3.49 25.04 -1.36
N PHE A 167 3.63 24.47 -0.17
CA PHE A 167 3.10 23.16 0.21
C PHE A 167 1.64 22.95 -0.25
N TRP A 168 0.75 23.91 0.06
CA TRP A 168 -0.67 23.78 -0.27
C TRP A 168 -0.94 23.77 -1.78
N VAL A 169 -0.14 24.50 -2.55
CA VAL A 169 -0.24 24.53 -4.02
C VAL A 169 0.13 23.15 -4.59
N GLY A 170 1.17 22.52 -4.06
CA GLY A 170 1.58 21.17 -4.46
C GLY A 170 0.53 20.11 -4.12
N ALA A 171 0.04 20.11 -2.88
CA ALA A 171 -0.98 19.18 -2.40
C ALA A 171 -2.30 19.31 -3.19
N ILE A 172 -2.85 20.52 -3.31
CA ILE A 172 -4.10 20.77 -4.04
C ILE A 172 -3.93 20.44 -5.54
N GLY A 173 -2.80 20.80 -6.13
CA GLY A 173 -2.49 20.51 -7.53
C GLY A 173 -2.50 19.00 -7.82
N LEU A 174 -1.91 18.19 -6.94
CA LEU A 174 -1.91 16.73 -7.05
C LEU A 174 -3.32 16.15 -6.96
N ILE A 175 -4.12 16.62 -5.99
CA ILE A 175 -5.52 16.17 -5.83
C ILE A 175 -6.33 16.47 -7.09
N ILE A 176 -6.27 17.70 -7.59
CA ILE A 176 -7.02 18.11 -8.79
C ILE A 176 -6.61 17.25 -9.99
N LEU A 177 -5.30 17.10 -10.22
CA LEU A 177 -4.77 16.29 -11.31
C LEU A 177 -5.26 14.83 -11.23
N THR A 178 -5.16 14.24 -10.03
CA THR A 178 -5.56 12.84 -9.82
C THR A 178 -7.07 12.67 -9.93
N THR A 179 -7.86 13.61 -9.41
CA THR A 179 -9.32 13.56 -9.51
C THR A 179 -9.77 13.61 -10.97
N ILE A 180 -9.22 14.54 -11.76
CA ILE A 180 -9.49 14.62 -13.21
C ILE A 180 -9.12 13.30 -13.88
N PHE A 181 -7.93 12.78 -13.59
CA PHE A 181 -7.44 11.54 -14.17
C PHE A 181 -8.36 10.35 -13.83
N THR A 182 -8.77 10.20 -12.57
CA THR A 182 -9.61 9.09 -12.11
C THR A 182 -11.03 9.16 -12.66
N VAL A 183 -11.62 10.36 -12.66
CA VAL A 183 -12.98 10.60 -13.15
C VAL A 183 -13.12 10.22 -14.64
N PHE A 184 -12.10 10.49 -15.46
CA PHE A 184 -12.14 10.19 -16.88
C PHE A 184 -11.53 8.84 -17.25
N GLY A 185 -10.57 8.33 -16.46
CA GLY A 185 -9.76 7.15 -16.80
C GLY A 185 -10.28 5.82 -16.27
N GLY A 186 -10.95 5.82 -15.11
CA GLY A 186 -11.35 4.59 -14.43
C GLY A 186 -10.18 3.61 -14.21
N MET A 187 -10.49 2.32 -14.02
CA MET A 187 -9.46 1.28 -13.79
C MET A 187 -8.50 1.14 -14.96
N LYS A 188 -8.99 1.24 -16.23
CA LYS A 188 -8.14 1.14 -17.42
C LYS A 188 -7.09 2.24 -17.48
N GLY A 189 -7.50 3.47 -17.18
CA GLY A 189 -6.58 4.61 -17.09
C GLY A 189 -5.50 4.39 -16.04
N VAL A 190 -5.89 3.95 -14.84
CA VAL A 190 -4.97 3.64 -13.73
C VAL A 190 -3.96 2.56 -14.12
N MET A 191 -4.40 1.46 -14.72
CA MET A 191 -3.51 0.37 -15.15
C MET A 191 -2.57 0.79 -16.28
N THR A 192 -3.06 1.59 -17.23
CA THR A 192 -2.22 2.12 -18.31
C THR A 192 -1.13 3.05 -17.77
N LEU A 193 -1.50 3.97 -16.88
CA LEU A 193 -0.53 4.86 -16.23
C LEU A 193 0.50 4.07 -15.44
N SER A 194 0.07 3.06 -14.68
CA SER A 194 0.94 2.17 -13.91
C SER A 194 1.97 1.45 -14.78
N THR A 195 1.57 1.02 -15.97
CA THR A 195 2.46 0.33 -16.91
C THR A 195 3.53 1.27 -17.49
N ILE A 196 3.19 2.55 -17.71
CA ILE A 196 4.13 3.55 -18.22
C ILE A 196 5.10 3.98 -17.12
N GLN A 197 4.58 4.27 -15.93
CA GLN A 197 5.38 4.83 -14.84
C GLN A 197 6.37 3.83 -14.23
N THR A 198 6.00 2.53 -14.13
CA THR A 198 6.80 1.55 -13.38
C THR A 198 8.23 1.45 -13.89
N PRO A 199 8.51 1.30 -15.20
CA PRO A 199 9.89 1.30 -15.70
C PRO A 199 10.64 2.61 -15.41
N ILE A 200 9.99 3.76 -15.59
CA ILE A 200 10.60 5.08 -15.34
C ILE A 200 10.96 5.22 -13.88
N LEU A 201 10.06 4.84 -12.99
CA LEU A 201 10.24 4.90 -11.55
C LEU A 201 11.39 3.99 -11.10
N VAL A 202 11.40 2.74 -11.54
CA VAL A 202 12.44 1.76 -11.16
C VAL A 202 13.80 2.24 -11.65
N ILE A 203 13.95 2.55 -12.93
CA ILE A 203 15.23 3.00 -13.50
C ILE A 203 15.68 4.30 -12.82
N GLY A 204 14.78 5.27 -12.66
CA GLY A 204 15.08 6.56 -12.05
C GLY A 204 15.55 6.46 -10.61
N SER A 205 14.90 5.62 -9.80
CA SER A 205 15.27 5.41 -8.40
C SER A 205 16.62 4.68 -8.27
N PHE A 206 16.92 3.71 -9.14
CA PHE A 206 18.24 3.08 -9.17
C PHE A 206 19.34 4.06 -9.64
N LEU A 207 19.04 5.00 -10.51
CA LEU A 207 19.98 6.09 -10.82
C LEU A 207 20.25 6.96 -9.59
N VAL A 208 19.21 7.30 -8.81
CA VAL A 208 19.41 8.02 -7.54
C VAL A 208 20.30 7.23 -6.58
N LEU A 209 20.05 5.92 -6.44
CA LEU A 209 20.86 5.02 -5.61
C LEU A 209 22.33 5.03 -6.02
N PHE A 210 22.62 4.70 -7.28
CA PHE A 210 24.00 4.52 -7.73
C PHE A 210 24.76 5.84 -7.81
N LEU A 211 24.13 6.91 -8.27
CA LEU A 211 24.76 8.24 -8.30
C LEU A 211 24.92 8.80 -6.90
N GLY A 212 23.98 8.54 -5.99
CA GLY A 212 24.10 8.90 -4.58
C GLY A 212 25.28 8.22 -3.91
N LEU A 213 25.43 6.90 -4.09
CA LEU A 213 26.60 6.14 -3.59
C LEU A 213 27.89 6.64 -4.20
N SER A 214 27.91 6.88 -5.51
CA SER A 214 29.08 7.44 -6.19
C SER A 214 29.48 8.81 -5.64
N THR A 215 28.50 9.67 -5.38
CA THR A 215 28.74 11.01 -4.79
C THR A 215 29.29 10.88 -3.37
N LEU A 216 28.72 10.01 -2.55
CA LEU A 216 29.14 9.78 -1.17
C LEU A 216 30.54 9.21 -1.09
N GLY A 217 30.91 8.29 -2.00
CA GLY A 217 32.19 7.60 -2.07
C GLY A 217 33.25 8.27 -2.98
N GLY A 218 33.07 9.56 -3.34
CA GLY A 218 34.05 10.29 -4.14
C GLY A 218 34.29 9.72 -5.54
N GLY A 219 33.25 9.14 -6.18
CA GLY A 219 33.27 8.49 -7.49
C GLY A 219 33.23 6.97 -7.46
N SER A 220 33.29 6.33 -6.28
CA SER A 220 33.23 4.88 -6.11
C SER A 220 31.95 4.45 -5.42
N ILE A 221 31.18 3.57 -6.05
CA ILE A 221 29.93 3.02 -5.48
C ILE A 221 30.23 2.16 -4.25
N SER A 222 31.28 1.33 -4.30
CA SER A 222 31.64 0.46 -3.17
C SER A 222 32.16 1.25 -1.97
N ALA A 223 32.91 2.32 -2.19
CA ALA A 223 33.35 3.23 -1.12
C ALA A 223 32.11 3.96 -0.53
N GLY A 224 31.19 4.43 -1.37
CA GLY A 224 29.95 5.07 -0.89
C GLY A 224 29.07 4.13 -0.07
N TRP A 225 28.99 2.86 -0.44
CA TRP A 225 28.31 1.85 0.37
C TRP A 225 28.96 1.66 1.73
N ALA A 226 30.29 1.51 1.76
CA ALA A 226 31.07 1.39 2.99
C ALA A 226 30.91 2.62 3.91
N ASP A 227 30.99 3.83 3.34
CA ASP A 227 30.80 5.08 4.07
C ASP A 227 29.38 5.22 4.66
N MET A 228 28.36 4.84 3.89
CA MET A 228 26.98 4.82 4.37
C MET A 228 26.81 3.83 5.52
N MET A 229 27.31 2.61 5.38
CA MET A 229 27.22 1.57 6.42
C MET A 229 27.99 1.97 7.68
N ASP A 230 29.18 2.56 7.54
CA ASP A 230 29.97 3.07 8.68
C ASP A 230 29.22 4.20 9.41
N TYR A 231 28.65 5.14 8.66
CA TYR A 231 27.86 6.22 9.24
C TYR A 231 26.62 5.68 9.99
N CYS A 232 25.81 4.87 9.32
CA CYS A 232 24.58 4.30 9.91
C CYS A 232 24.89 3.34 11.08
N GLY A 233 26.02 2.64 11.03
CA GLY A 233 26.48 1.76 12.12
C GLY A 233 26.90 2.50 13.40
N LYS A 234 27.20 3.80 13.30
CA LYS A 234 27.60 4.64 14.44
C LYS A 234 26.42 5.44 15.05
N LEU A 235 25.27 5.45 14.36
CA LEU A 235 24.07 6.12 14.87
C LEU A 235 23.52 5.44 16.11
N ASN A 236 22.51 6.06 16.73
CA ASN A 236 21.74 5.46 17.80
C ASN A 236 22.61 5.04 19.00
N ASN A 237 23.49 5.97 19.46
CA ASN A 237 24.42 5.76 20.57
C ASN A 237 25.36 4.55 20.37
N GLY A 238 25.68 4.20 19.14
CA GLY A 238 26.55 3.09 18.79
C GLY A 238 25.86 1.75 18.58
N TYR A 239 24.53 1.65 18.78
CA TYR A 239 23.77 0.45 18.43
C TYR A 239 23.61 0.28 16.91
N GLY A 240 23.70 1.38 16.16
CA GLY A 240 23.54 1.41 14.72
C GLY A 240 22.09 1.39 14.26
N THR A 241 21.91 1.66 12.96
CA THR A 241 20.62 1.61 12.27
C THR A 241 20.66 0.70 11.03
N THR A 242 21.67 -0.16 10.95
CA THR A 242 21.90 -1.12 9.85
C THR A 242 21.33 -2.51 10.10
N HIS A 243 20.59 -2.68 11.20
CA HIS A 243 19.96 -3.94 11.59
C HIS A 243 18.44 -3.83 11.48
N MET A 244 17.80 -4.89 11.01
CA MET A 244 16.34 -4.97 10.94
C MET A 244 15.71 -5.30 12.31
N PHE A 245 16.43 -6.01 13.16
CA PHE A 245 15.97 -6.42 14.49
C PHE A 245 16.77 -5.71 15.57
N HIS A 246 16.07 -5.10 16.50
CA HIS A 246 16.62 -4.40 17.65
C HIS A 246 16.21 -5.13 18.94
N TRP A 247 17.18 -5.54 19.76
CA TRP A 247 16.93 -6.44 20.90
C TRP A 247 17.19 -5.81 22.27
N GLU A 248 17.97 -4.75 22.32
CA GLU A 248 18.45 -4.17 23.58
C GLU A 248 17.59 -2.99 24.03
N ALA A 249 17.18 -2.98 25.29
CA ALA A 249 16.34 -1.90 25.85
C ALA A 249 17.00 -0.50 25.83
N GLY A 250 18.33 -0.43 25.77
CA GLY A 250 19.10 0.82 25.61
C GLY A 250 19.13 1.36 24.18
N ASP A 251 18.77 0.55 23.21
CA ASP A 251 18.65 0.91 21.81
C ASP A 251 17.34 1.69 21.59
N SER A 252 17.43 2.92 21.12
CA SER A 252 16.22 3.73 20.86
C SER A 252 15.35 3.12 19.77
N MET A 253 15.91 2.36 18.83
CA MET A 253 15.17 1.67 17.80
C MET A 253 14.37 0.48 18.35
N TYR A 254 14.77 -0.12 19.47
CA TYR A 254 13.97 -1.13 20.18
C TYR A 254 12.62 -0.59 20.65
N GLN A 255 12.57 0.69 21.03
CA GLN A 255 11.31 1.33 21.43
C GLN A 255 10.35 1.45 20.23
N GLU A 256 10.88 1.56 19.04
CA GLU A 256 10.09 1.72 17.80
C GLU A 256 9.81 0.37 17.11
N TYR A 257 10.84 -0.49 17.03
CA TYR A 257 10.83 -1.78 16.33
C TYR A 257 11.27 -2.94 17.24
N PRO A 258 10.48 -3.36 18.24
CA PRO A 258 10.92 -4.28 19.28
C PRO A 258 11.12 -5.71 18.79
N GLY A 259 12.38 -6.15 18.70
CA GLY A 259 12.79 -7.52 18.45
C GLY A 259 12.01 -8.22 17.33
N PHE A 260 11.57 -9.46 17.57
CA PHE A 260 10.80 -10.21 16.56
C PHE A 260 9.33 -9.74 16.43
N VAL A 261 8.84 -8.90 17.32
CA VAL A 261 7.48 -8.37 17.27
C VAL A 261 7.28 -7.51 16.01
N VAL A 262 8.31 -6.79 15.55
CA VAL A 262 8.23 -5.99 14.31
C VAL A 262 7.93 -6.87 13.09
N PHE A 263 8.53 -8.06 12.99
CA PHE A 263 8.26 -9.00 11.90
C PHE A 263 6.81 -9.51 11.95
N ILE A 264 6.30 -9.83 13.14
CA ILE A 264 4.93 -10.31 13.33
C ILE A 264 3.94 -9.19 12.98
N GLY A 265 4.12 -7.98 13.51
CA GLY A 265 3.25 -6.84 13.23
C GLY A 265 3.25 -6.47 11.75
N ALA A 266 4.42 -6.35 11.13
CA ALA A 266 4.51 -6.13 9.70
C ALA A 266 3.77 -7.22 8.89
N THR A 267 3.81 -8.49 9.34
CA THR A 267 3.09 -9.60 8.72
C THR A 267 1.58 -9.45 8.86
N ILE A 268 1.07 -8.99 10.00
CA ILE A 268 -0.36 -8.76 10.24
C ILE A 268 -0.87 -7.68 9.28
N ILE A 269 -0.20 -6.53 9.23
CA ILE A 269 -0.53 -5.45 8.29
C ILE A 269 -0.44 -5.95 6.84
N GLY A 270 0.63 -6.67 6.50
CA GLY A 270 0.85 -7.22 5.17
C GLY A 270 -0.22 -8.20 4.74
N PHE A 271 -0.72 -9.05 5.64
CA PHE A 271 -1.81 -9.97 5.33
C PHE A 271 -3.08 -9.20 4.93
N TRP A 272 -3.48 -8.21 5.74
CA TRP A 272 -4.60 -7.35 5.37
C TRP A 272 -4.35 -6.66 4.03
N TYR A 273 -3.25 -5.93 3.91
CA TYR A 273 -2.96 -5.07 2.77
C TYR A 273 -2.85 -5.84 1.44
N TRP A 274 -2.10 -6.97 1.44
CA TRP A 274 -1.85 -7.71 0.21
C TRP A 274 -2.94 -8.70 -0.15
N CYS A 275 -3.55 -9.36 0.85
CA CYS A 275 -4.45 -10.48 0.60
C CYS A 275 -5.93 -10.11 0.64
N THR A 276 -6.32 -9.02 1.31
CA THR A 276 -7.72 -8.73 1.61
C THR A 276 -8.14 -7.28 1.33
N ASP A 277 -7.22 -6.39 0.99
CA ASP A 277 -7.57 -5.03 0.68
C ASP A 277 -8.09 -4.89 -0.76
N GLN A 278 -9.21 -4.16 -0.91
CA GLN A 278 -9.93 -3.99 -2.17
C GLN A 278 -9.03 -3.43 -3.27
N HIS A 279 -8.21 -2.41 -2.98
CA HIS A 279 -7.40 -1.71 -3.99
C HIS A 279 -6.31 -2.59 -4.61
N ILE A 280 -5.85 -3.63 -3.91
CA ILE A 280 -4.90 -4.62 -4.44
C ILE A 280 -5.66 -5.76 -5.12
N VAL A 281 -6.59 -6.40 -4.39
CA VAL A 281 -7.25 -7.63 -4.82
C VAL A 281 -8.07 -7.41 -6.10
N GLN A 282 -8.73 -6.27 -6.26
CA GLN A 282 -9.51 -5.99 -7.47
C GLN A 282 -8.69 -6.07 -8.78
N ARG A 283 -7.35 -5.86 -8.74
CA ARG A 283 -6.49 -5.94 -9.93
C ARG A 283 -6.26 -7.36 -10.42
N VAL A 284 -6.32 -8.33 -9.51
CA VAL A 284 -6.13 -9.75 -9.85
C VAL A 284 -7.45 -10.44 -10.21
N LEU A 285 -8.59 -9.82 -9.91
CA LEU A 285 -9.91 -10.42 -10.13
C LEU A 285 -10.51 -10.09 -11.50
N GLY A 286 -9.94 -9.17 -12.27
CA GLY A 286 -10.42 -8.83 -13.61
C GLY A 286 -10.40 -10.04 -14.55
N GLN A 287 -11.51 -10.28 -15.28
CA GLN A 287 -11.70 -11.45 -16.15
C GLN A 287 -12.17 -11.05 -17.55
N VAL A 288 -11.84 -11.91 -18.51
CA VAL A 288 -12.44 -11.86 -19.85
C VAL A 288 -13.67 -12.77 -19.87
N PRO A 289 -14.80 -12.36 -20.44
CA PRO A 289 -15.96 -13.24 -20.58
C PRO A 289 -15.59 -14.56 -21.27
N GLY A 290 -15.97 -15.69 -20.65
CA GLY A 290 -15.67 -17.04 -21.15
C GLY A 290 -14.28 -17.58 -20.82
N GLU A 291 -13.48 -16.86 -20.06
CA GLU A 291 -12.15 -17.32 -19.62
C GLU A 291 -12.27 -18.48 -18.61
N SER A 292 -11.42 -19.49 -18.75
CA SER A 292 -11.40 -20.64 -17.84
C SER A 292 -10.81 -20.29 -16.47
N ASN A 293 -11.25 -21.00 -15.42
CA ASN A 293 -10.67 -20.85 -14.08
C ASN A 293 -9.15 -21.07 -14.05
N VAL A 294 -8.66 -21.98 -14.89
CA VAL A 294 -7.23 -22.29 -15.02
C VAL A 294 -6.45 -21.06 -15.48
N GLU A 295 -6.94 -20.39 -16.51
CA GLU A 295 -6.28 -19.22 -17.08
C GLU A 295 -6.34 -18.01 -16.15
N VAL A 296 -7.51 -17.75 -15.54
CA VAL A 296 -7.66 -16.67 -14.54
C VAL A 296 -6.67 -16.85 -13.38
N MET A 297 -6.66 -18.04 -12.77
CA MET A 297 -5.77 -18.32 -11.64
C MET A 297 -4.28 -18.29 -12.04
N LYS A 298 -3.94 -18.78 -13.22
CA LYS A 298 -2.58 -18.73 -13.77
C LYS A 298 -2.11 -17.29 -13.97
N ARG A 299 -2.95 -16.48 -14.61
CA ARG A 299 -2.66 -15.06 -14.87
C ARG A 299 -2.52 -14.27 -13.58
N ALA A 300 -3.45 -14.41 -12.65
CA ALA A 300 -3.41 -13.75 -11.34
C ALA A 300 -2.17 -14.15 -10.53
N ARG A 301 -1.83 -15.44 -10.49
CA ARG A 301 -0.63 -15.94 -9.78
C ARG A 301 0.65 -15.37 -10.38
N ARG A 302 0.81 -15.40 -11.69
CA ARG A 302 1.99 -14.82 -12.35
C ARG A 302 2.09 -13.32 -12.12
N GLY A 303 0.95 -12.62 -12.12
CA GLY A 303 0.88 -11.20 -11.77
C GLY A 303 1.34 -10.95 -10.33
N THR A 304 0.93 -11.79 -9.37
CA THR A 304 1.39 -11.67 -7.99
C THR A 304 2.85 -12.06 -7.79
N ILE A 305 3.39 -13.01 -8.55
CA ILE A 305 4.83 -13.34 -8.54
C ILE A 305 5.65 -12.14 -9.05
N ALA A 306 5.23 -11.53 -10.15
CA ALA A 306 5.88 -10.34 -10.68
C ALA A 306 5.82 -9.17 -9.68
N ALA A 307 4.65 -8.94 -9.06
CA ALA A 307 4.50 -7.92 -8.03
C ALA A 307 5.38 -8.22 -6.79
N GLY A 308 5.48 -9.47 -6.37
CA GLY A 308 6.35 -9.91 -5.28
C GLY A 308 7.82 -9.64 -5.55
N PHE A 309 8.29 -9.87 -6.78
CA PHE A 309 9.62 -9.49 -7.21
C PHE A 309 9.83 -7.96 -7.14
N PHE A 310 8.90 -7.19 -7.68
CA PHE A 310 8.98 -5.73 -7.62
C PHE A 310 8.93 -5.20 -6.18
N LYS A 311 8.23 -5.87 -5.25
CA LYS A 311 8.09 -5.44 -3.85
C LYS A 311 9.40 -5.46 -3.06
N VAL A 312 10.42 -6.19 -3.50
CA VAL A 312 11.76 -6.16 -2.90
C VAL A 312 12.52 -4.87 -3.25
N LEU A 313 12.19 -4.25 -4.39
CA LEU A 313 12.94 -3.11 -4.91
C LEU A 313 12.85 -1.82 -4.09
N PRO A 314 11.74 -1.47 -3.41
CA PRO A 314 11.60 -0.19 -2.70
C PRO A 314 12.66 0.07 -1.63
N CYS A 315 13.21 -0.97 -1.00
CA CYS A 315 14.36 -0.80 -0.11
C CYS A 315 15.55 -0.15 -0.82
N PHE A 316 15.84 -0.61 -2.03
CA PHE A 316 16.94 -0.07 -2.85
C PHE A 316 16.56 1.24 -3.55
N MET A 317 15.26 1.42 -3.83
CA MET A 317 14.77 2.59 -4.53
C MET A 317 14.62 3.83 -3.64
N PHE A 318 14.28 3.62 -2.36
CA PHE A 318 13.91 4.72 -1.45
C PHE A 318 14.58 4.65 -0.09
N LEU A 319 14.55 3.51 0.61
CA LEU A 319 15.08 3.37 1.96
C LEU A 319 16.60 3.63 1.99
N ILE A 320 17.35 2.91 1.18
CA ILE A 320 18.81 3.08 1.08
C ILE A 320 19.19 4.47 0.55
N PRO A 321 18.55 5.05 -0.49
CA PRO A 321 18.74 6.47 -0.82
C PRO A 321 18.51 7.44 0.33
N GLY A 322 17.55 7.17 1.21
CA GLY A 322 17.36 7.94 2.45
C GLY A 322 18.58 7.85 3.37
N MET A 323 19.13 6.66 3.60
CA MET A 323 20.35 6.46 4.38
C MET A 323 21.55 7.18 3.75
N ILE A 324 21.69 7.15 2.42
CA ILE A 324 22.72 7.90 1.69
C ILE A 324 22.55 9.40 1.89
N ALA A 325 21.32 9.92 1.83
CA ALA A 325 21.04 11.34 2.06
C ALA A 325 21.49 11.77 3.46
N ALA A 326 21.20 10.97 4.50
CA ALA A 326 21.67 11.25 5.85
C ALA A 326 23.20 11.28 5.95
N ALA A 327 23.90 10.33 5.31
CA ALA A 327 25.36 10.30 5.28
C ALA A 327 25.97 11.49 4.50
N LEU A 328 25.34 11.91 3.38
CA LEU A 328 25.75 13.09 2.62
C LEU A 328 25.52 14.39 3.42
N ALA A 329 24.41 14.48 4.16
CA ALA A 329 24.13 15.62 5.02
C ALA A 329 25.17 15.73 6.15
N GLN A 330 25.54 14.60 6.76
CA GLN A 330 26.61 14.55 7.77
C GLN A 330 27.97 15.03 7.22
N LYS A 331 28.27 14.66 5.97
CA LYS A 331 29.51 15.16 5.29
C LYS A 331 29.39 16.62 4.86
N GLY A 332 28.26 17.29 5.06
CA GLY A 332 28.04 18.68 4.62
C GLY A 332 27.88 18.82 3.10
N ALA A 333 27.70 17.72 2.37
CA ALA A 333 27.51 17.74 0.91
C ALA A 333 26.11 18.18 0.48
N ILE A 334 25.11 18.00 1.35
CA ILE A 334 23.73 18.46 1.15
C ILE A 334 23.19 19.08 2.44
N GLN A 335 22.18 19.95 2.32
CA GLN A 335 21.42 20.46 3.46
C GLN A 335 20.09 19.72 3.54
N MET A 336 19.81 19.12 4.69
CA MET A 336 18.58 18.37 4.95
C MET A 336 18.01 18.79 6.31
N ASN A 337 16.96 19.62 6.30
CA ASN A 337 16.32 20.11 7.51
C ASN A 337 15.28 19.13 8.04
N GLU A 338 14.66 18.37 7.15
CA GLU A 338 13.64 17.37 7.45
C GLU A 338 13.98 16.05 6.75
N THR A 339 13.87 14.94 7.47
CA THR A 339 14.19 13.61 6.92
C THR A 339 13.22 13.20 5.81
N ASP A 340 11.97 13.61 5.90
CA ASP A 340 10.95 13.30 4.88
C ASP A 340 11.24 13.98 3.52
N ALA A 341 12.11 15.00 3.48
CA ALA A 341 12.59 15.61 2.24
C ALA A 341 13.76 14.85 1.58
N ALA A 342 14.31 13.81 2.22
CA ALA A 342 15.54 13.13 1.80
C ALA A 342 15.53 12.75 0.32
N PHE A 343 14.46 12.12 -0.19
CA PHE A 343 14.43 11.67 -1.57
C PHE A 343 14.32 12.81 -2.58
N ALA A 344 13.51 13.84 -2.31
CA ALA A 344 13.41 15.02 -3.16
C ALA A 344 14.76 15.75 -3.27
N ILE A 345 15.47 15.87 -2.14
CA ILE A 345 16.82 16.44 -2.10
C ILE A 345 17.79 15.60 -2.91
N MET A 346 17.77 14.27 -2.79
CA MET A 346 18.61 13.36 -3.58
C MET A 346 18.36 13.52 -5.08
N VAL A 347 17.09 13.53 -5.52
CA VAL A 347 16.73 13.77 -6.93
C VAL A 347 17.31 15.09 -7.43
N LYS A 348 17.19 16.15 -6.62
CA LYS A 348 17.66 17.49 -6.97
C LYS A 348 19.19 17.57 -7.07
N THR A 349 19.91 16.89 -6.19
CA THR A 349 21.37 17.06 -6.01
C THR A 349 22.21 16.07 -6.79
N VAL A 350 21.80 14.79 -6.90
CA VAL A 350 22.66 13.76 -7.50
C VAL A 350 22.37 13.49 -8.97
N LEU A 351 21.17 13.82 -9.48
CA LEU A 351 20.81 13.53 -10.86
C LEU A 351 21.30 14.61 -11.83
N PRO A 352 21.83 14.23 -13.01
CA PRO A 352 22.17 15.17 -14.07
C PRO A 352 20.95 15.89 -14.66
N ALA A 353 21.18 17.04 -15.27
CA ALA A 353 20.17 17.79 -16.00
C ALA A 353 19.53 16.94 -17.13
N GLY A 354 18.23 17.06 -17.31
CA GLY A 354 17.40 16.26 -18.22
C GLY A 354 16.91 14.95 -17.56
N ILE A 355 17.78 14.22 -16.86
CA ILE A 355 17.39 13.00 -16.14
C ILE A 355 16.47 13.35 -14.94
N LYS A 356 16.72 14.46 -14.25
CA LYS A 356 15.82 14.98 -13.21
C LYS A 356 14.39 15.12 -13.72
N GLY A 357 14.20 15.68 -14.92
CA GLY A 357 12.90 15.82 -15.55
C GLY A 357 12.20 14.48 -15.78
N ILE A 358 12.92 13.49 -16.35
CA ILE A 358 12.37 12.14 -16.62
C ILE A 358 11.97 11.46 -15.31
N VAL A 359 12.85 11.47 -14.31
CA VAL A 359 12.60 10.82 -13.02
C VAL A 359 11.42 11.48 -12.31
N THR A 360 11.32 12.82 -12.37
CA THR A 360 10.20 13.57 -11.80
C THR A 360 8.86 13.19 -12.45
N ILE A 361 8.82 12.95 -13.78
CA ILE A 361 7.61 12.43 -14.44
C ILE A 361 7.19 11.09 -13.83
N GLY A 362 8.15 10.17 -13.66
CA GLY A 362 7.90 8.87 -13.03
C GLY A 362 7.27 9.02 -11.64
N PHE A 363 7.75 9.96 -10.85
CA PHE A 363 7.23 10.22 -9.49
C PHE A 363 5.85 10.87 -9.50
N ILE A 364 5.61 11.87 -10.33
CA ILE A 364 4.27 12.45 -10.49
C ILE A 364 3.27 11.38 -10.92
N CYS A 365 3.65 10.55 -11.88
CA CYS A 365 2.82 9.43 -12.32
C CYS A 365 2.58 8.42 -11.20
N ALA A 366 3.57 8.16 -10.34
CA ALA A 366 3.44 7.26 -9.18
C ALA A 366 2.45 7.81 -8.16
N LEU A 367 2.55 9.08 -7.82
CA LEU A 367 1.62 9.75 -6.90
C LEU A 367 0.19 9.71 -7.46
N VAL A 368 0.02 10.06 -8.73
CA VAL A 368 -1.29 10.06 -9.40
C VAL A 368 -1.86 8.64 -9.50
N ALA A 369 -1.06 7.64 -9.88
CA ALA A 369 -1.55 6.27 -10.04
C ALA A 369 -1.94 5.63 -8.71
N SER A 370 -1.16 5.85 -7.66
CA SER A 370 -1.45 5.36 -6.32
C SER A 370 -2.76 5.98 -5.80
N LEU A 371 -2.87 7.30 -5.82
CA LEU A 371 -4.06 8.00 -5.34
C LEU A 371 -5.30 7.65 -6.18
N ALA A 372 -5.17 7.56 -7.52
CA ALA A 372 -6.25 7.15 -8.41
C ALA A 372 -6.73 5.71 -8.13
N ALA A 373 -5.83 4.84 -7.69
CA ALA A 373 -6.15 3.48 -7.27
C ALA A 373 -7.09 3.48 -6.06
N PHE A 374 -6.82 4.31 -5.06
CA PHE A 374 -7.68 4.46 -3.87
C PHE A 374 -9.01 5.11 -4.22
N PHE A 375 -9.00 6.13 -5.06
CA PHE A 375 -10.23 6.77 -5.55
C PHE A 375 -11.14 5.78 -6.27
N ASN A 376 -10.58 4.96 -7.14
CA ASN A 376 -11.35 3.92 -7.83
C ASN A 376 -11.90 2.87 -6.86
N SER A 377 -11.12 2.50 -5.84
CA SER A 377 -11.57 1.54 -4.81
C SER A 377 -12.68 2.13 -3.95
N CYS A 378 -12.61 3.40 -3.58
CA CYS A 378 -13.68 4.10 -2.86
C CYS A 378 -14.97 4.16 -3.69
N ALA A 379 -14.85 4.49 -4.99
CA ALA A 379 -15.98 4.47 -5.91
C ALA A 379 -16.64 3.08 -5.98
N THR A 380 -15.83 2.03 -6.11
CA THR A 380 -16.29 0.64 -6.16
C THR A 380 -17.02 0.25 -4.88
N LEU A 381 -16.36 0.42 -3.73
CA LEU A 381 -16.91 0.03 -2.42
C LEU A 381 -18.23 0.76 -2.14
N PHE A 382 -18.26 2.07 -2.34
CA PHE A 382 -19.47 2.84 -2.08
C PHE A 382 -20.61 2.46 -3.03
N THR A 383 -20.31 2.33 -4.32
CA THR A 383 -21.34 2.03 -5.33
C THR A 383 -21.89 0.63 -5.19
N GLU A 384 -21.01 -0.40 -5.11
CA GLU A 384 -21.43 -1.80 -5.09
C GLU A 384 -22.04 -2.20 -3.74
N ASP A 385 -21.49 -1.72 -2.62
CA ASP A 385 -21.85 -2.21 -1.30
C ASP A 385 -22.95 -1.38 -0.62
N PHE A 386 -23.06 -0.09 -0.93
CA PHE A 386 -24.06 0.79 -0.31
C PHE A 386 -25.14 1.24 -1.28
N TYR A 387 -24.75 1.80 -2.43
CA TYR A 387 -25.72 2.47 -3.28
C TYR A 387 -26.56 1.51 -4.12
N LYS A 388 -25.97 0.54 -4.82
CA LYS A 388 -26.72 -0.44 -5.63
C LYS A 388 -27.75 -1.24 -4.84
N PRO A 389 -27.45 -1.72 -3.61
CA PRO A 389 -28.45 -2.39 -2.79
C PRO A 389 -29.65 -1.51 -2.43
N LEU A 390 -29.43 -0.20 -2.21
CA LEU A 390 -30.46 0.78 -1.83
C LEU A 390 -31.30 1.27 -3.03
N LYS A 391 -30.66 1.42 -4.19
CA LYS A 391 -31.24 1.98 -5.42
C LYS A 391 -31.01 1.02 -6.59
N LYS A 392 -31.79 -0.06 -6.62
CA LYS A 392 -31.74 -1.07 -7.68
C LYS A 392 -32.35 -0.54 -8.99
N GLY A 393 -31.82 -1.01 -10.13
CA GLY A 393 -32.40 -0.74 -11.45
C GLY A 393 -32.09 0.64 -12.04
N MET A 394 -31.12 1.37 -11.47
CA MET A 394 -30.63 2.61 -12.07
C MET A 394 -29.70 2.32 -13.28
N SER A 395 -29.49 3.31 -14.13
CA SER A 395 -28.59 3.16 -15.29
C SER A 395 -27.14 3.04 -14.84
N GLU A 396 -26.32 2.36 -15.63
CA GLU A 396 -24.88 2.22 -15.37
C GLU A 396 -24.16 3.59 -15.27
N ALA A 397 -24.55 4.55 -16.10
CA ALA A 397 -24.03 5.93 -16.04
C ALA A 397 -24.35 6.59 -14.68
N HIS A 398 -25.50 6.30 -14.10
CA HIS A 398 -25.88 6.80 -12.77
C HIS A 398 -24.98 6.21 -11.67
N TYR A 399 -24.73 4.89 -11.71
CA TYR A 399 -23.82 4.24 -10.74
C TYR A 399 -22.39 4.77 -10.85
N VAL A 400 -21.89 5.02 -12.05
CA VAL A 400 -20.58 5.66 -12.26
C VAL A 400 -20.56 7.08 -11.68
N LEU A 401 -21.63 7.87 -11.85
CA LEU A 401 -21.73 9.21 -11.26
C LEU A 401 -21.69 9.16 -9.72
N VAL A 402 -22.40 8.22 -9.13
CA VAL A 402 -22.40 8.01 -7.66
C VAL A 402 -20.99 7.65 -7.15
N GLY A 403 -20.28 6.77 -7.84
CA GLY A 403 -18.90 6.44 -7.52
C GLY A 403 -17.98 7.66 -7.57
N ARG A 404 -18.15 8.54 -8.57
CA ARG A 404 -17.40 9.81 -8.66
C ARG A 404 -17.68 10.74 -7.50
N ILE A 405 -18.94 10.88 -7.09
CA ILE A 405 -19.32 11.70 -5.93
C ILE A 405 -18.71 11.14 -4.65
N ALA A 406 -18.77 9.82 -4.44
CA ALA A 406 -18.16 9.16 -3.29
C ALA A 406 -16.65 9.42 -3.22
N THR A 407 -15.95 9.37 -4.36
CA THR A 407 -14.53 9.71 -4.46
C THR A 407 -14.27 11.14 -3.97
N VAL A 408 -15.05 12.12 -4.45
CA VAL A 408 -14.87 13.52 -4.05
C VAL A 408 -15.07 13.69 -2.53
N VAL A 409 -16.05 13.01 -1.95
CA VAL A 409 -16.28 13.07 -0.49
C VAL A 409 -15.08 12.53 0.28
N VAL A 410 -14.51 11.39 -0.13
CA VAL A 410 -13.33 10.80 0.51
C VAL A 410 -12.11 11.71 0.39
N VAL A 411 -11.93 12.36 -0.76
CA VAL A 411 -10.87 13.36 -0.97
C VAL A 411 -10.99 14.53 0.00
N VAL A 412 -12.19 15.10 0.12
CA VAL A 412 -12.43 16.23 1.03
C VAL A 412 -12.15 15.84 2.49
N LEU A 413 -12.57 14.65 2.90
CA LEU A 413 -12.31 14.13 4.24
C LEU A 413 -10.81 13.90 4.48
N GLY A 414 -10.10 13.33 3.51
CA GLY A 414 -8.64 13.14 3.58
C GLY A 414 -7.89 14.47 3.68
N PHE A 415 -8.28 15.45 2.89
CA PHE A 415 -7.69 16.79 2.94
C PHE A 415 -7.94 17.50 4.28
N ALA A 416 -9.15 17.37 4.83
CA ALA A 416 -9.47 17.93 6.14
C ALA A 416 -8.65 17.31 7.29
N TRP A 417 -8.08 16.11 7.10
CA TRP A 417 -7.25 15.42 8.07
C TRP A 417 -5.78 15.89 8.07
N LEU A 418 -5.30 16.56 7.01
CA LEU A 418 -3.91 17.00 6.86
C LEU A 418 -3.35 17.78 8.07
N PRO A 419 -4.07 18.74 8.68
CA PRO A 419 -3.55 19.50 9.82
C PRO A 419 -3.20 18.64 11.04
N ILE A 420 -3.86 17.49 11.21
CA ILE A 420 -3.58 16.53 12.28
C ILE A 420 -2.28 15.79 11.95
N MET A 421 -2.14 15.35 10.70
CA MET A 421 -0.96 14.61 10.25
C MET A 421 0.33 15.43 10.30
N MET A 422 0.27 16.72 9.98
CA MET A 422 1.44 17.62 10.01
C MET A 422 2.07 17.77 11.41
N LYS A 423 1.40 17.28 12.46
CA LYS A 423 1.93 17.28 13.83
C LYS A 423 2.66 15.97 14.19
N MET A 424 2.65 14.96 13.32
CA MET A 424 3.22 13.65 13.60
C MET A 424 4.72 13.57 13.24
N ASP A 425 5.47 12.71 13.90
CA ASP A 425 6.93 12.65 13.83
C ASP A 425 7.49 12.23 12.46
N THR A 426 6.96 11.14 11.89
CA THR A 426 7.31 10.67 10.54
C THR A 426 6.07 10.13 9.84
N LEU A 427 5.98 10.42 8.56
CA LEU A 427 4.84 10.06 7.73
C LEU A 427 4.60 8.55 7.68
N TYR A 428 5.68 7.77 7.54
CA TYR A 428 5.56 6.32 7.37
C TYR A 428 5.15 5.61 8.67
N ASN A 429 5.71 6.02 9.81
CA ASN A 429 5.32 5.48 11.12
C ASN A 429 3.87 5.81 11.46
N TYR A 430 3.42 7.02 11.16
CA TYR A 430 2.01 7.39 11.30
C TYR A 430 1.11 6.46 10.48
N LEU A 431 1.43 6.25 9.20
CA LEU A 431 0.67 5.40 8.30
C LEU A 431 0.57 3.98 8.83
N GLN A 432 1.70 3.38 9.19
CA GLN A 432 1.74 2.00 9.71
C GLN A 432 1.06 1.89 11.07
N GLY A 433 1.21 2.90 11.93
CA GLY A 433 0.54 2.97 13.22
C GLY A 433 -0.99 2.95 13.10
N ILE A 434 -1.60 3.70 12.16
CA ILE A 434 -3.05 3.62 11.94
C ILE A 434 -3.45 2.27 11.32
N GLN A 435 -2.66 1.76 10.38
CA GLN A 435 -2.94 0.46 9.78
C GLN A 435 -2.91 -0.67 10.81
N SER A 436 -2.00 -0.62 11.79
CA SER A 436 -1.92 -1.58 12.89
C SER A 436 -3.15 -1.62 13.80
N LEU A 437 -3.90 -0.52 13.87
CA LEU A 437 -5.14 -0.47 14.66
C LEU A 437 -6.33 -1.13 13.96
N LEU A 438 -6.30 -1.19 12.63
CA LEU A 438 -7.42 -1.67 11.80
C LEU A 438 -7.16 -3.09 11.26
N ALA A 439 -5.93 -3.43 10.91
CA ALA A 439 -5.55 -4.70 10.31
C ALA A 439 -5.97 -5.93 11.14
N PRO A 440 -5.79 -5.98 12.47
CA PRO A 440 -6.10 -7.18 13.25
C PRO A 440 -7.54 -7.67 13.12
N ALA A 441 -8.52 -6.74 13.05
CA ALA A 441 -9.92 -7.10 12.88
C ALA A 441 -10.17 -7.77 11.53
N MET A 442 -9.61 -7.22 10.47
CA MET A 442 -9.73 -7.74 9.11
C MET A 442 -8.98 -9.07 8.96
N VAL A 443 -7.76 -9.15 9.49
CA VAL A 443 -6.96 -10.40 9.47
C VAL A 443 -7.68 -11.52 10.20
N ALA A 444 -8.19 -11.28 11.42
CA ALA A 444 -8.92 -12.29 12.18
C ALA A 444 -10.14 -12.80 11.40
N VAL A 445 -10.96 -11.91 10.86
CA VAL A 445 -12.18 -12.28 10.16
C VAL A 445 -11.90 -13.01 8.85
N PHE A 446 -10.94 -12.55 8.05
CA PHE A 446 -10.60 -13.23 6.80
C PHE A 446 -9.89 -14.57 7.04
N ALA A 447 -8.85 -14.61 7.88
CA ALA A 447 -8.10 -15.84 8.13
C ALA A 447 -8.98 -16.92 8.76
N MET A 448 -9.68 -16.59 9.84
CA MET A 448 -10.57 -17.54 10.50
C MET A 448 -11.74 -17.94 9.59
N GLY A 449 -12.24 -17.02 8.76
CA GLY A 449 -13.33 -17.27 7.83
C GLY A 449 -12.96 -18.22 6.71
N ILE A 450 -11.76 -18.15 6.19
CA ILE A 450 -11.26 -18.97 5.08
C ILE A 450 -10.81 -20.35 5.59
N PHE A 451 -10.05 -20.39 6.69
CA PHE A 451 -9.40 -21.63 7.12
C PHE A 451 -10.23 -22.46 8.10
N PHE A 452 -11.20 -21.84 8.81
CA PHE A 452 -11.98 -22.53 9.84
C PHE A 452 -13.46 -22.56 9.52
N LYS A 453 -13.95 -23.70 9.02
CA LYS A 453 -15.34 -23.91 8.62
C LYS A 453 -16.36 -23.78 9.76
N LYS A 454 -15.94 -23.97 11.01
CA LYS A 454 -16.79 -23.92 12.21
C LYS A 454 -17.07 -22.52 12.72
N ILE A 455 -16.34 -21.51 12.25
CA ILE A 455 -16.55 -20.12 12.66
C ILE A 455 -17.93 -19.65 12.19
N THR A 456 -18.71 -19.11 13.14
CA THR A 456 -20.09 -18.74 12.93
C THR A 456 -20.24 -17.35 12.29
N PRO A 457 -21.35 -17.07 11.58
CA PRO A 457 -21.59 -15.78 10.95
C PRO A 457 -21.60 -14.61 11.94
N LYS A 458 -22.20 -14.83 13.12
CA LYS A 458 -22.26 -13.82 14.20
C LYS A 458 -20.90 -13.54 14.82
N ALA A 459 -20.05 -14.56 14.94
CA ALA A 459 -18.69 -14.37 15.42
C ALA A 459 -17.89 -13.46 14.49
N GLY A 460 -17.99 -13.64 13.17
CA GLY A 460 -17.36 -12.74 12.20
C GLY A 460 -17.85 -11.30 12.31
N GLU A 461 -19.18 -11.11 12.42
CA GLU A 461 -19.79 -9.78 12.58
C GLU A 461 -19.29 -9.08 13.83
N TYR A 462 -19.39 -9.74 14.99
CA TYR A 462 -19.00 -9.13 16.27
C TYR A 462 -17.49 -8.88 16.36
N THR A 463 -16.67 -9.78 15.83
CA THR A 463 -15.20 -9.59 15.81
C THR A 463 -14.81 -8.37 14.99
N MET A 464 -15.42 -8.17 13.80
CA MET A 464 -15.16 -7.00 12.96
C MET A 464 -15.50 -5.70 13.69
N ILE A 465 -16.68 -5.64 14.31
CA ILE A 465 -17.15 -4.45 15.05
C ILE A 465 -16.26 -4.18 16.27
N THR A 466 -16.02 -5.20 17.09
CA THR A 466 -15.25 -5.08 18.32
C THR A 466 -13.81 -4.62 18.03
N GLY A 467 -13.17 -5.25 17.04
CA GLY A 467 -11.79 -4.87 16.66
C GLY A 467 -11.71 -3.45 16.11
N PHE A 468 -12.67 -3.03 15.29
CA PHE A 468 -12.75 -1.65 14.82
C PHE A 468 -12.93 -0.65 15.96
N LEU A 469 -13.85 -0.92 16.88
CA LEU A 469 -14.11 -0.03 18.02
C LEU A 469 -12.88 0.10 18.94
N ILE A 470 -12.18 -1.00 19.24
CA ILE A 470 -10.96 -0.98 20.03
C ILE A 470 -9.86 -0.20 19.29
N GLY A 471 -9.67 -0.43 18.00
CA GLY A 471 -8.72 0.30 17.19
C GLY A 471 -9.00 1.80 17.15
N MET A 472 -10.27 2.20 16.94
CA MET A 472 -10.68 3.61 16.95
C MET A 472 -10.53 4.25 18.33
N LEU A 473 -10.84 3.53 19.41
CA LEU A 473 -10.61 4.03 20.77
C LEU A 473 -9.12 4.30 20.99
N ARG A 474 -8.26 3.40 20.55
CA ARG A 474 -6.80 3.60 20.61
C ARG A 474 -6.35 4.79 19.76
N LEU A 475 -6.90 4.97 18.57
CA LEU A 475 -6.59 6.13 17.72
C LEU A 475 -6.95 7.44 18.45
N VAL A 476 -8.14 7.51 19.03
CA VAL A 476 -8.58 8.70 19.79
C VAL A 476 -7.66 8.96 20.98
N THR A 477 -7.29 7.93 21.76
CA THR A 477 -6.35 8.09 22.87
C THR A 477 -4.97 8.54 22.40
N ASN A 478 -4.46 8.01 21.27
CA ASN A 478 -3.19 8.43 20.70
C ASN A 478 -3.20 9.91 20.28
N VAL A 479 -4.31 10.38 19.66
CA VAL A 479 -4.44 11.79 19.27
C VAL A 479 -4.50 12.70 20.49
N ILE A 480 -5.23 12.31 21.54
CA ILE A 480 -5.37 13.11 22.78
C ILE A 480 -4.05 13.15 23.57
N THR A 481 -3.33 12.03 23.63
CA THR A 481 -2.08 11.89 24.39
C THR A 481 -0.83 12.26 23.58
N ASP A 482 -1.00 12.78 22.38
CA ASP A 482 0.10 13.02 21.43
C ASP A 482 1.02 11.79 21.30
N THR A 483 0.42 10.65 20.97
CA THR A 483 1.10 9.34 20.87
C THR A 483 1.82 8.88 22.14
N GLY A 484 1.27 9.24 23.31
CA GLY A 484 1.83 8.88 24.61
C GLY A 484 2.89 9.85 25.15
N LYS A 485 3.15 10.94 24.42
CA LYS A 485 4.12 11.98 24.84
C LYS A 485 3.52 12.95 25.86
N ALA A 486 2.21 13.21 25.80
CA ALA A 486 1.53 14.08 26.76
C ALA A 486 1.28 13.32 28.07
N THR A 487 1.71 13.88 29.18
CA THR A 487 1.34 13.41 30.51
C THR A 487 -0.11 13.80 30.78
N MET A 488 -0.98 12.81 30.90
CA MET A 488 -2.37 13.00 31.31
C MET A 488 -2.47 12.66 32.78
N ASP A 489 -2.78 13.65 33.63
CA ASP A 489 -2.87 13.46 35.09
C ASP A 489 -4.20 12.83 35.50
N GLY A 490 -4.15 11.87 36.41
CA GLY A 490 -5.32 11.28 37.03
C GLY A 490 -5.34 9.75 37.02
N ALA A 491 -5.94 9.16 38.05
CA ALA A 491 -5.97 7.72 38.28
C ALA A 491 -6.50 6.90 37.07
N PHE A 492 -7.42 7.45 36.31
CA PHE A 492 -7.92 6.79 35.07
C PHE A 492 -6.81 6.62 34.03
N TRP A 493 -6.03 7.68 33.77
CA TRP A 493 -4.96 7.65 32.79
C TRP A 493 -3.80 6.78 33.24
N ASP A 494 -3.45 6.81 34.54
CA ASP A 494 -2.41 5.95 35.09
C ASP A 494 -2.80 4.47 35.00
N TYR A 495 -4.05 4.13 35.36
CA TYR A 495 -4.56 2.76 35.28
C TYR A 495 -4.66 2.25 33.82
N THR A 496 -4.96 3.11 32.88
CA THR A 496 -5.10 2.76 31.45
C THR A 496 -3.82 2.97 30.63
N ALA A 497 -2.72 3.37 31.28
CA ALA A 497 -1.44 3.68 30.60
C ALA A 497 -0.95 2.54 29.68
N TRP A 498 -1.09 1.30 30.11
CA TRP A 498 -0.77 0.13 29.29
C TRP A 498 -1.50 0.11 27.95
N PHE A 499 -2.73 0.62 27.87
CA PHE A 499 -3.52 0.64 26.66
C PHE A 499 -3.03 1.68 25.64
N TRP A 500 -2.63 2.87 26.05
CA TRP A 500 -2.25 3.96 25.16
C TRP A 500 -0.74 4.22 25.08
N GLN A 501 0.08 3.71 26.03
CA GLN A 501 1.55 3.80 26.00
C GLN A 501 2.23 2.58 25.36
N THR A 502 1.57 1.42 25.33
CA THR A 502 2.16 0.22 24.72
C THR A 502 2.58 0.48 23.27
N ASN A 503 3.76 -0.01 22.89
CA ASN A 503 4.22 0.06 21.49
C ASN A 503 3.12 -0.45 20.54
N TRP A 504 2.93 0.23 19.42
CA TRP A 504 1.84 -0.03 18.47
C TRP A 504 1.89 -1.43 17.84
N LEU A 505 3.08 -2.00 17.61
CA LEU A 505 3.26 -3.35 17.09
C LEU A 505 2.90 -4.41 18.13
N VAL A 506 3.28 -4.18 19.40
CA VAL A 506 2.90 -5.06 20.51
C VAL A 506 1.38 -5.05 20.70
N PHE A 507 0.77 -3.86 20.64
CA PHE A 507 -0.68 -3.71 20.74
C PHE A 507 -1.41 -4.42 19.62
N GLU A 508 -0.92 -4.31 18.39
CA GLU A 508 -1.45 -5.00 17.20
C GLU A 508 -1.48 -6.52 17.39
N CYS A 509 -0.38 -7.09 17.85
CA CYS A 509 -0.27 -8.51 18.13
C CYS A 509 -1.26 -8.96 19.20
N TRP A 510 -1.36 -8.22 20.30
CA TRP A 510 -2.33 -8.50 21.37
C TRP A 510 -3.77 -8.40 20.88
N LEU A 511 -4.08 -7.37 20.10
CA LEU A 511 -5.41 -7.18 19.54
C LEU A 511 -5.79 -8.36 18.63
N LEU A 512 -4.88 -8.82 17.78
CA LEU A 512 -5.14 -9.98 16.91
C LEU A 512 -5.42 -11.24 17.73
N VAL A 513 -4.58 -11.55 18.73
CA VAL A 513 -4.76 -12.71 19.60
C VAL A 513 -6.10 -12.63 20.34
N PHE A 514 -6.41 -11.47 20.91
CA PHE A 514 -7.68 -11.22 21.57
C PHE A 514 -8.86 -11.48 20.62
N LEU A 515 -8.83 -10.94 19.41
CA LEU A 515 -9.91 -11.07 18.44
C LEU A 515 -10.09 -12.51 17.94
N ILE A 516 -9.01 -13.28 17.77
CA ILE A 516 -9.10 -14.71 17.44
C ILE A 516 -9.78 -15.48 18.57
N ILE A 517 -9.35 -15.27 19.81
CA ILE A 517 -9.97 -15.92 20.98
C ILE A 517 -11.44 -15.51 21.11
N PHE A 518 -11.73 -14.22 21.00
CA PHE A 518 -13.09 -13.68 21.02
C PHE A 518 -13.98 -14.34 19.95
N MET A 519 -13.46 -14.47 18.73
CA MET A 519 -14.19 -15.09 17.62
C MET A 519 -14.50 -16.57 17.86
N ILE A 520 -13.54 -17.31 18.45
CA ILE A 520 -13.73 -18.72 18.82
C ILE A 520 -14.81 -18.82 19.93
N VAL A 521 -14.69 -18.01 20.99
CA VAL A 521 -15.62 -18.01 22.10
C VAL A 521 -17.04 -17.67 21.63
N VAL A 522 -17.21 -16.60 20.84
CA VAL A 522 -18.53 -16.24 20.29
C VAL A 522 -19.08 -17.35 19.39
N SER A 523 -18.22 -18.05 18.66
CA SER A 523 -18.66 -19.18 17.84
C SER A 523 -19.22 -20.35 18.64
N CYS A 524 -18.80 -20.53 19.90
CA CYS A 524 -19.34 -21.56 20.78
C CYS A 524 -20.79 -21.27 21.24
N PHE A 525 -21.20 -19.98 21.22
CA PHE A 525 -22.50 -19.53 21.74
C PHE A 525 -23.47 -19.09 20.63
N THR A 526 -23.08 -19.18 19.35
CA THR A 526 -23.88 -18.70 18.23
C THR A 526 -24.18 -19.82 17.22
N PRO A 527 -25.28 -19.72 16.46
CA PRO A 527 -25.68 -20.76 15.51
C PRO A 527 -24.59 -21.06 14.49
N ALA A 528 -24.42 -22.34 14.16
CA ALA A 528 -23.46 -22.82 13.16
C ALA A 528 -23.70 -22.18 11.79
N PRO A 529 -22.65 -22.05 10.95
CA PRO A 529 -22.80 -21.51 9.60
C PRO A 529 -23.67 -22.44 8.73
N SER A 530 -24.39 -21.84 7.78
CA SER A 530 -25.20 -22.59 6.81
C SER A 530 -24.31 -23.43 5.87
N LYS A 531 -24.90 -24.45 5.23
CA LYS A 531 -24.18 -25.23 4.21
C LYS A 531 -23.62 -24.34 3.10
N GLU A 532 -24.37 -23.36 2.64
CA GLU A 532 -23.96 -22.43 1.60
C GLU A 532 -22.73 -21.62 1.99
N GLN A 533 -22.67 -21.14 3.24
CA GLN A 533 -21.54 -20.39 3.79
C GLN A 533 -20.26 -21.24 3.90
N VAL A 534 -20.42 -22.54 4.23
CA VAL A 534 -19.29 -23.47 4.28
C VAL A 534 -18.84 -23.88 2.87
N GLU A 535 -19.79 -24.06 1.94
CA GLU A 535 -19.49 -24.36 0.54
C GLU A 535 -18.74 -23.22 -0.15
N ALA A 536 -18.96 -21.96 0.25
CA ALA A 536 -18.26 -20.79 -0.26
C ALA A 536 -16.73 -20.86 -0.09
N ILE A 537 -16.26 -21.67 0.86
CA ILE A 537 -14.83 -21.86 1.17
C ILE A 537 -14.39 -23.33 0.98
N THR A 538 -15.22 -24.16 0.36
CA THR A 538 -14.94 -25.60 0.17
C THR A 538 -14.69 -25.90 -1.31
N PHE A 539 -13.46 -26.25 -1.65
CA PHE A 539 -13.10 -26.64 -3.01
C PHE A 539 -13.67 -28.00 -3.37
N THR A 540 -14.39 -28.07 -4.49
CA THR A 540 -14.81 -29.33 -5.12
C THR A 540 -13.60 -30.05 -5.74
N SER A 541 -13.73 -31.35 -6.07
CA SER A 541 -12.67 -32.12 -6.75
C SER A 541 -12.26 -31.48 -8.07
N ASP A 542 -13.22 -31.03 -8.88
CA ASP A 542 -12.98 -30.42 -10.18
C ASP A 542 -12.28 -29.06 -10.05
N PHE A 543 -12.68 -28.27 -9.04
CA PHE A 543 -12.01 -26.99 -8.78
C PHE A 543 -10.57 -27.19 -8.28
N LYS A 544 -10.32 -28.19 -7.43
CA LYS A 544 -8.95 -28.58 -7.03
C LYS A 544 -8.08 -28.99 -8.23
N LYS A 545 -8.68 -29.71 -9.20
CA LYS A 545 -8.02 -30.05 -10.45
C LYS A 545 -7.65 -28.79 -11.23
N SER A 546 -8.57 -27.83 -11.38
CA SER A 546 -8.29 -26.53 -12.02
C SER A 546 -7.17 -25.74 -11.32
N ILE A 547 -7.12 -25.76 -9.97
CA ILE A 547 -6.01 -25.15 -9.22
C ILE A 547 -4.68 -25.82 -9.60
N ARG A 548 -4.64 -27.17 -9.64
CA ARG A 548 -3.43 -27.92 -9.98
C ARG A 548 -2.97 -27.67 -11.42
N GLU A 549 -3.89 -27.55 -12.36
CA GLU A 549 -3.60 -27.27 -13.77
C GLU A 549 -3.17 -25.82 -14.04
N SER A 550 -3.46 -24.92 -13.10
CA SER A 550 -3.20 -23.48 -13.26
C SER A 550 -1.76 -23.04 -13.00
N TRP A 551 -0.86 -23.94 -12.56
CA TRP A 551 0.53 -23.60 -12.27
C TRP A 551 1.53 -24.53 -12.92
N SER A 552 2.77 -24.07 -13.08
CA SER A 552 3.86 -24.77 -13.74
C SER A 552 5.17 -24.61 -12.96
N ALA A 553 6.24 -25.28 -13.39
CA ALA A 553 7.58 -25.10 -12.81
C ALA A 553 8.04 -23.63 -12.83
N PHE A 554 7.67 -22.86 -13.86
CA PHE A 554 7.96 -21.43 -13.94
C PHE A 554 7.39 -20.66 -12.74
N ASP A 555 6.16 -20.97 -12.33
CA ASP A 555 5.49 -20.29 -11.21
C ASP A 555 6.16 -20.65 -9.86
N ILE A 556 6.65 -21.90 -9.72
CA ILE A 556 7.42 -22.33 -8.54
C ILE A 556 8.77 -21.62 -8.49
N ILE A 557 9.52 -21.60 -9.60
CA ILE A 557 10.84 -20.96 -9.67
C ILE A 557 10.70 -19.46 -9.34
N GLY A 558 9.73 -18.77 -9.97
CA GLY A 558 9.48 -17.36 -9.67
C GLY A 558 9.16 -17.11 -8.20
N THR A 559 8.35 -17.99 -7.58
CA THR A 559 8.04 -17.94 -6.15
C THR A 559 9.29 -18.08 -5.29
N LEU A 560 10.14 -19.08 -5.58
CA LEU A 560 11.38 -19.34 -4.85
C LEU A 560 12.39 -18.19 -5.01
N VAL A 561 12.45 -17.56 -6.17
CA VAL A 561 13.29 -16.36 -6.38
C VAL A 561 12.85 -15.22 -5.48
N VAL A 562 11.55 -14.91 -5.41
CA VAL A 562 11.05 -13.84 -4.54
C VAL A 562 11.35 -14.13 -3.07
N ILE A 563 11.08 -15.35 -2.60
CA ILE A 563 11.37 -15.76 -1.21
C ILE A 563 12.88 -15.67 -0.94
N GLY A 564 13.71 -16.15 -1.87
CA GLY A 564 15.17 -16.10 -1.76
C GLY A 564 15.73 -14.68 -1.66
N LEU A 565 15.18 -13.73 -2.44
CA LEU A 565 15.56 -12.32 -2.37
C LEU A 565 15.21 -11.71 -1.00
N CYS A 566 14.00 -11.96 -0.50
CA CYS A 566 13.61 -11.51 0.84
C CYS A 566 14.53 -12.10 1.92
N ALA A 567 14.79 -13.40 1.87
CA ALA A 567 15.67 -14.09 2.83
C ALA A 567 17.11 -13.56 2.77
N ALA A 568 17.65 -13.28 1.58
CA ALA A 568 18.98 -12.71 1.41
C ALA A 568 19.09 -11.31 2.03
N PHE A 569 18.04 -10.48 1.87
CA PHE A 569 18.00 -9.16 2.50
C PHE A 569 17.99 -9.27 4.03
N TYR A 570 17.13 -10.14 4.58
CA TYR A 570 17.11 -10.41 6.02
C TYR A 570 18.46 -10.94 6.54
N ALA A 571 19.12 -11.82 5.80
CA ALA A 571 20.41 -12.37 6.19
C ALA A 571 21.53 -11.32 6.20
N TYR A 572 21.46 -10.32 5.29
CA TYR A 572 22.45 -9.27 5.20
C TYR A 572 22.30 -8.20 6.29
N PHE A 573 21.06 -7.84 6.63
CA PHE A 573 20.71 -6.80 7.59
C PHE A 573 20.14 -7.34 8.91
N TRP A 574 20.50 -8.56 9.27
CA TRP A 574 20.01 -9.23 10.49
C TRP A 574 20.26 -8.43 11.77
#